data_f61e7dcfaf0df16f69a9fc704f4fc46a
#
_entry.id   f61e7dcfaf0df16f69a9fc704f4fc46a
#
_cell.length_a   1.000
_cell.length_b   1.000
_cell.length_c   1.000
_cell.angle_alpha   90.00
_cell.angle_beta   90.00
_cell.angle_gamma   90.00
#
_symmetry.space_group_name_H-M   'P 1'
#
loop_
_entity.id
_entity.type
_entity.pdbx_description
1 polymer ?
#
loop_
_entity_poly.entity_id
_entity_poly.type
_entity_poly.pdbx_seq_one_letter_code
_entity_poly.pdbx_strand_id
1 'polypeptide(L)'
;MDKIAIAQTTSSGNWRENIEKAQQYIKKAKEEEAVMIIFPEYFMNYYPDTEHNYTKAQSLQGEFVQAMKMLAKEFKMWIIFGMNEQTVDETKNYNTMVILNDLGELVSDYKKTHLFNAYKWNESMNTLKGD
;
A
#
# COMPACT_ATOMS: atom_id res chain seq x y z
N MET A 1 -11.39 -24.07 5.41
CA MET A 1 -10.10 -23.34 5.52
C MET A 1 -10.18 -22.06 4.74
N ASP A 2 -9.82 -20.97 5.36
CA ASP A 2 -9.85 -19.66 4.69
C ASP A 2 -8.73 -19.53 3.65
N LYS A 3 -9.07 -18.97 2.50
CA LYS A 3 -8.08 -18.68 1.44
C LYS A 3 -7.56 -17.26 1.58
N ILE A 4 -6.27 -17.09 1.36
CA ILE A 4 -5.61 -15.79 1.28
C ILE A 4 -5.09 -15.63 -0.14
N ALA A 5 -5.42 -14.52 -0.78
CA ALA A 5 -4.89 -14.17 -2.08
C ALA A 5 -3.62 -13.32 -1.95
N ILE A 6 -2.65 -13.56 -2.79
CA ILE A 6 -1.44 -12.74 -2.90
C ILE A 6 -1.43 -12.12 -4.29
N ALA A 7 -1.50 -10.80 -4.36
CA ALA A 7 -1.43 -10.05 -5.60
C ALA A 7 0.03 -9.80 -5.97
N GLN A 8 0.61 -10.72 -6.72
CA GLN A 8 1.96 -10.57 -7.27
C GLN A 8 1.88 -9.68 -8.52
N THR A 9 2.07 -8.39 -8.32
CA THR A 9 1.89 -7.38 -9.37
C THR A 9 2.89 -6.23 -9.21
N THR A 10 2.98 -5.41 -10.23
CA THR A 10 3.75 -4.17 -10.21
C THR A 10 2.84 -2.97 -9.98
N SER A 11 3.40 -1.89 -9.48
CA SER A 11 2.71 -0.62 -9.29
C SER A 11 3.24 0.42 -10.27
N SER A 12 2.36 1.28 -10.75
CA SER A 12 2.77 2.46 -11.53
C SER A 12 2.97 3.66 -10.62
N GLY A 13 3.52 4.75 -11.19
CA GLY A 13 3.62 6.03 -10.48
C GLY A 13 2.28 6.77 -10.35
N ASN A 14 1.18 6.19 -10.79
CA ASN A 14 -0.17 6.77 -10.71
C ASN A 14 -1.04 5.92 -9.79
N TRP A 15 -1.32 6.43 -8.59
CA TRP A 15 -2.10 5.71 -7.60
C TRP A 15 -3.54 5.39 -8.05
N ARG A 16 -4.12 6.20 -8.96
CA ARG A 16 -5.47 5.94 -9.50
C ARG A 16 -5.49 4.68 -10.36
N GLU A 17 -4.46 4.48 -11.18
CA GLU A 17 -4.30 3.24 -11.97
C GLU A 17 -4.12 2.03 -11.04
N ASN A 18 -3.41 2.22 -9.93
CA ASN A 18 -3.20 1.15 -8.96
C ASN A 18 -4.49 0.81 -8.19
N ILE A 19 -5.39 1.78 -7.95
CA ILE A 19 -6.73 1.51 -7.43
C ILE A 19 -7.55 0.67 -8.41
N GLU A 20 -7.55 1.00 -9.69
CA GLU A 20 -8.25 0.21 -10.72
C GLU A 20 -7.72 -1.23 -10.76
N LYS A 21 -6.40 -1.38 -10.70
CA LYS A 21 -5.75 -2.68 -10.62
C LYS A 21 -6.16 -3.44 -9.34
N ALA A 22 -6.18 -2.76 -8.19
CA ALA A 22 -6.62 -3.35 -6.93
C ALA A 22 -8.04 -3.88 -7.03
N GLN A 23 -8.96 -3.12 -7.61
CA GLN A 23 -10.34 -3.53 -7.78
C GLN A 23 -10.46 -4.83 -8.59
N GLN A 24 -9.71 -4.96 -9.67
CA GLN A 24 -9.70 -6.16 -10.50
C GLN A 24 -9.19 -7.39 -9.73
N TYR A 25 -8.08 -7.23 -8.98
CA TYR A 25 -7.52 -8.32 -8.18
C TYR A 25 -8.43 -8.71 -7.01
N ILE A 26 -9.04 -7.73 -6.33
CA ILE A 26 -9.97 -7.98 -5.22
C ILE A 26 -11.20 -8.74 -5.72
N LYS A 27 -11.77 -8.31 -6.85
CA LYS A 27 -12.90 -9.01 -7.48
C LYS A 27 -12.56 -10.47 -7.78
N LYS A 28 -11.41 -10.71 -8.41
CA LYS A 28 -10.95 -12.07 -8.73
C LYS A 28 -10.72 -12.90 -7.46
N ALA A 29 -10.08 -12.31 -6.44
CA ALA A 29 -9.88 -12.99 -5.16
C ALA A 29 -11.21 -13.36 -4.50
N LYS A 30 -12.23 -12.50 -4.60
CA LYS A 30 -13.57 -12.76 -4.09
C LYS A 30 -14.26 -13.91 -4.84
N GLU A 31 -14.13 -13.95 -6.17
CA GLU A 31 -14.65 -15.04 -7.01
C GLU A 31 -14.01 -16.40 -6.62
N GLU A 32 -12.74 -16.38 -6.16
CA GLU A 32 -12.02 -17.55 -5.66
C GLU A 32 -12.27 -17.82 -4.15
N GLU A 33 -13.21 -17.12 -3.54
CA GLU A 33 -13.60 -17.27 -2.13
C GLU A 33 -12.48 -16.92 -1.13
N ALA A 34 -11.56 -16.03 -1.51
CA ALA A 34 -10.56 -15.53 -0.56
C ALA A 34 -11.21 -14.58 0.47
N VAL A 35 -10.68 -14.61 1.69
CA VAL A 35 -11.13 -13.72 2.79
C VAL A 35 -10.19 -12.54 2.98
N MET A 36 -8.99 -12.63 2.43
CA MET A 36 -7.95 -11.61 2.52
C MET A 36 -7.15 -11.56 1.23
N ILE A 37 -6.71 -10.34 0.88
CA ILE A 37 -5.76 -10.13 -0.21
C ILE A 37 -4.59 -9.26 0.26
N ILE A 38 -3.38 -9.62 -0.18
CA ILE A 38 -2.14 -8.93 0.17
C ILE A 38 -1.52 -8.35 -1.10
N PHE A 39 -1.29 -7.05 -1.11
CA PHE A 39 -0.61 -6.31 -2.17
C PHE A 39 0.85 -6.01 -1.80
N PRO A 40 1.71 -5.70 -2.78
CA PRO A 40 3.13 -5.47 -2.53
C PRO A 40 3.44 -4.20 -1.73
N GLU A 41 4.71 -4.13 -1.28
CA GLU A 41 5.35 -2.91 -0.80
C GLU A 41 5.21 -1.78 -1.84
N TYR A 42 4.95 -0.55 -1.39
CA TYR A 42 4.75 0.61 -2.27
C TYR A 42 3.66 0.41 -3.35
N PHE A 43 2.63 -0.34 -3.04
CA PHE A 43 1.54 -0.59 -3.99
C PHE A 43 0.79 0.69 -4.39
N MET A 44 0.69 1.67 -3.48
CA MET A 44 -0.01 2.93 -3.78
C MET A 44 0.59 3.63 -4.99
N ASN A 45 1.89 3.82 -5.01
CA ASN A 45 2.61 4.29 -6.18
C ASN A 45 4.10 3.93 -6.07
N TYR A 46 4.71 3.65 -7.19
CA TYR A 46 6.13 3.33 -7.25
C TYR A 46 6.76 3.94 -8.50
N TYR A 47 7.85 4.66 -8.27
CA TYR A 47 8.77 5.08 -9.32
C TYR A 47 10.06 4.30 -9.18
N PRO A 48 10.63 3.78 -10.30
CA PRO A 48 11.95 3.17 -10.28
C PRO A 48 13.04 4.13 -9.81
N ASP A 49 12.83 5.41 -10.05
CA ASP A 49 13.61 6.51 -9.50
C ASP A 49 13.05 6.89 -8.12
N THR A 50 13.78 6.50 -7.08
CA THR A 50 13.36 6.70 -5.69
C THR A 50 13.25 8.17 -5.29
N GLU A 51 13.86 9.09 -6.05
CA GLU A 51 13.85 10.53 -5.75
C GLU A 51 12.45 11.15 -5.81
N HIS A 52 11.49 10.50 -6.45
CA HIS A 52 10.15 11.05 -6.64
C HIS A 52 9.04 10.36 -5.83
N ASN A 53 9.36 9.27 -5.13
CA ASN A 53 8.33 8.52 -4.38
C ASN A 53 7.64 9.37 -3.30
N TYR A 54 8.37 10.23 -2.62
CA TYR A 54 7.82 11.11 -1.57
C TYR A 54 6.87 12.18 -2.10
N THR A 55 7.05 12.62 -3.37
CA THR A 55 6.21 13.69 -3.96
C THR A 55 4.75 13.31 -4.11
N LYS A 56 4.46 12.03 -4.10
CA LYS A 56 3.11 11.44 -4.23
C LYS A 56 2.62 10.81 -2.94
N ALA A 57 3.33 11.02 -1.84
CA ALA A 57 2.93 10.48 -0.54
C ALA A 57 1.57 11.05 -0.09
N GLN A 58 0.77 10.22 0.56
CA GLN A 58 -0.52 10.59 1.11
C GLN A 58 -0.59 10.24 2.59
N SER A 59 -1.47 10.91 3.33
CA SER A 59 -1.75 10.53 4.70
C SER A 59 -2.58 9.24 4.76
N LEU A 60 -2.66 8.64 5.95
CA LEU A 60 -3.55 7.49 6.20
C LEU A 60 -5.04 7.84 6.03
N GLN A 61 -5.39 9.13 6.00
CA GLN A 61 -6.75 9.63 5.72
C GLN A 61 -6.90 10.10 4.27
N GLY A 62 -5.88 9.91 3.43
CA GLY A 62 -5.85 10.37 2.05
C GLY A 62 -6.75 9.55 1.11
N GLU A 63 -6.82 10.01 -0.13
CA GLU A 63 -7.71 9.44 -1.16
C GLU A 63 -7.45 7.98 -1.45
N PHE A 64 -6.19 7.55 -1.45
CA PHE A 64 -5.84 6.15 -1.73
C PHE A 64 -6.40 5.22 -0.65
N VAL A 65 -6.13 5.53 0.63
CA VAL A 65 -6.61 4.72 1.75
C VAL A 65 -8.15 4.70 1.78
N GLN A 66 -8.79 5.85 1.53
CA GLN A 66 -10.27 5.92 1.48
C GLN A 66 -10.83 5.03 0.37
N ALA A 67 -10.23 5.03 -0.82
CA ALA A 67 -10.64 4.15 -1.91
C ALA A 67 -10.46 2.67 -1.55
N MET A 68 -9.33 2.30 -0.93
CA MET A 68 -9.09 0.92 -0.50
C MET A 68 -10.07 0.49 0.60
N LYS A 69 -10.44 1.38 1.53
CA LYS A 69 -11.46 1.12 2.55
C LYS A 69 -12.83 0.82 1.92
N MET A 70 -13.20 1.57 0.88
CA MET A 70 -14.45 1.32 0.16
C MET A 70 -14.44 -0.05 -0.51
N LEU A 71 -13.33 -0.45 -1.13
CA LEU A 71 -13.19 -1.77 -1.74
C LEU A 71 -13.25 -2.89 -0.70
N ALA A 72 -12.57 -2.72 0.44
CA ALA A 72 -12.62 -3.69 1.54
C ALA A 72 -14.05 -3.93 2.04
N LYS A 73 -14.81 -2.86 2.22
CA LYS A 73 -16.21 -2.91 2.66
C LYS A 73 -17.14 -3.51 1.59
N GLU A 74 -16.99 -3.07 0.35
CA GLU A 74 -17.82 -3.52 -0.78
C GLU A 74 -17.69 -5.03 -1.01
N PHE A 75 -16.45 -5.52 -1.05
CA PHE A 75 -16.16 -6.94 -1.31
C PHE A 75 -16.10 -7.79 -0.04
N LYS A 76 -16.25 -7.20 1.14
CA LYS A 76 -16.10 -7.88 2.44
C LYS A 76 -14.78 -8.65 2.49
N MET A 77 -13.69 -7.95 2.24
CA MET A 77 -12.35 -8.50 2.08
C MET A 77 -11.37 -7.78 2.99
N TRP A 78 -10.59 -8.54 3.76
CA TRP A 78 -9.42 -7.99 4.43
C TRP A 78 -8.38 -7.62 3.37
N ILE A 79 -7.80 -6.43 3.49
CA ILE A 79 -6.81 -5.95 2.53
C ILE A 79 -5.55 -5.49 3.26
N ILE A 80 -4.40 -5.99 2.81
CA ILE A 80 -3.09 -5.51 3.26
C ILE A 80 -2.39 -4.90 2.05
N PHE A 81 -1.84 -3.70 2.21
CA PHE A 81 -1.12 -3.03 1.13
C PHE A 81 -0.02 -2.12 1.64
N GLY A 82 0.98 -1.86 0.78
CA GLY A 82 2.04 -0.89 1.04
C GLY A 82 1.71 0.49 0.46
N MET A 83 2.16 1.53 1.13
CA MET A 83 1.99 2.91 0.67
C MET A 83 3.15 3.81 1.06
N ASN A 84 3.28 4.89 0.30
CA ASN A 84 4.13 6.03 0.63
C ASN A 84 3.33 6.95 1.56
N GLU A 85 3.56 6.87 2.86
CA GLU A 85 2.85 7.69 3.83
C GLU A 85 3.53 9.04 4.01
N GLN A 86 2.75 10.10 3.96
CA GLN A 86 3.20 11.47 4.16
C GLN A 86 3.82 11.65 5.55
N THR A 87 4.90 12.43 5.61
CA THR A 87 5.57 12.82 6.86
C THR A 87 5.53 14.33 7.03
N VAL A 88 5.98 14.82 8.19
CA VAL A 88 6.19 16.26 8.42
C VAL A 88 7.34 16.82 7.59
N ASP A 89 8.28 15.97 7.18
CA ASP A 89 9.35 16.30 6.24
C ASP A 89 8.88 16.03 4.81
N GLU A 90 8.54 17.09 4.08
CA GLU A 90 8.02 17.01 2.71
C GLU A 90 9.01 16.41 1.70
N THR A 91 10.26 16.21 2.09
CA THR A 91 11.28 15.56 1.25
C THR A 91 11.37 14.05 1.48
N LYS A 92 10.55 13.51 2.38
CA LYS A 92 10.56 12.09 2.74
C LYS A 92 9.16 11.53 2.95
N ASN A 93 9.04 10.22 2.80
CA ASN A 93 7.83 9.47 3.15
C ASN A 93 8.18 8.35 4.15
N TYR A 94 7.18 7.80 4.84
CA TYR A 94 7.30 6.48 5.45
C TYR A 94 6.97 5.40 4.42
N ASN A 95 7.65 4.29 4.53
CA ASN A 95 7.27 3.06 3.85
C ASN A 95 6.33 2.30 4.80
N THR A 96 5.03 2.38 4.54
CA THR A 96 4.00 1.94 5.47
C THR A 96 3.19 0.78 4.90
N MET A 97 3.00 -0.25 5.72
CA MET A 97 2.05 -1.32 5.47
C MET A 97 0.76 -1.02 6.22
N VAL A 98 -0.37 -1.11 5.53
CA VAL A 98 -1.69 -0.83 6.07
C VAL A 98 -2.53 -2.10 6.05
N ILE A 99 -3.29 -2.33 7.12
CA ILE A 99 -4.22 -3.45 7.24
C ILE A 99 -5.64 -2.91 7.41
N LEU A 100 -6.52 -3.27 6.48
CA LEU A 100 -7.94 -2.97 6.53
C LEU A 100 -8.73 -4.25 6.82
N ASN A 101 -9.76 -4.15 7.65
CA ASN A 101 -10.69 -5.27 7.84
C ASN A 101 -11.80 -5.29 6.76
N ASP A 102 -12.62 -6.31 6.79
CA ASP A 102 -13.72 -6.51 5.85
C ASP A 102 -14.93 -5.56 6.06
N LEU A 103 -14.86 -4.70 7.06
CA LEU A 103 -15.81 -3.59 7.27
C LEU A 103 -15.29 -2.27 6.70
N GLY A 104 -14.07 -2.27 6.10
CA GLY A 104 -13.43 -1.08 5.57
C GLY A 104 -12.80 -0.19 6.64
N GLU A 105 -12.45 -0.76 7.79
CA GLU A 105 -11.79 -0.03 8.88
C GLU A 105 -10.28 -0.26 8.85
N LEU A 106 -9.49 0.78 9.08
CA LEU A 106 -8.06 0.66 9.30
C LEU A 106 -7.82 0.10 10.70
N VAL A 107 -7.32 -1.13 10.77
CA VAL A 107 -7.11 -1.82 12.04
C VAL A 107 -5.66 -1.78 12.53
N SER A 108 -4.71 -1.60 11.62
CA SER A 108 -3.29 -1.46 11.97
C SER A 108 -2.49 -0.85 10.83
N ASP A 109 -1.39 -0.21 11.18
CA ASP A 109 -0.36 0.21 10.24
C ASP A 109 1.03 -0.12 10.81
N TYR A 110 2.01 -0.30 9.92
CA TYR A 110 3.40 -0.54 10.29
C TYR A 110 4.32 0.27 9.39
N LYS A 111 5.14 1.11 10.00
CA LYS A 111 6.18 1.88 9.30
C LYS A 111 7.49 1.11 9.34
N LYS A 112 8.04 0.82 8.18
CA LYS A 112 9.30 0.07 8.05
C LYS A 112 10.40 0.69 8.89
N THR A 113 11.00 -0.10 9.79
CA THR A 113 12.02 0.34 10.74
C THR A 113 13.44 0.13 10.23
N HIS A 114 13.67 -0.89 9.42
CA HIS A 114 14.96 -1.23 8.85
C HIS A 114 14.98 -0.94 7.35
N LEU A 115 15.46 0.25 6.99
CA LEU A 115 15.50 0.72 5.61
C LEU A 115 16.57 -0.02 4.81
N PHE A 116 16.32 -0.22 3.52
CA PHE A 116 17.23 -0.90 2.63
C PHE A 116 18.32 0.06 2.10
N ASN A 117 19.51 -0.03 2.66
CA ASN A 117 20.67 0.75 2.25
C ASN A 117 21.79 -0.21 1.84
N ALA A 118 21.68 -0.79 0.64
CA ALA A 118 22.65 -1.74 0.13
C ALA A 118 22.88 -1.55 -1.37
N TYR A 119 24.07 -1.88 -1.82
CA TYR A 119 24.49 -1.68 -3.20
C TYR A 119 24.40 -0.21 -3.62
N LYS A 120 23.65 0.09 -4.68
CA LYS A 120 23.41 1.46 -5.15
C LYS A 120 22.13 2.07 -4.56
N TRP A 121 21.41 1.33 -3.72
CA TRP A 121 20.15 1.76 -3.12
C TRP A 121 20.40 2.35 -1.73
N ASN A 122 19.83 3.51 -1.50
CA ASN A 122 19.87 4.18 -0.20
C ASN A 122 18.45 4.72 0.12
N GLU A 123 17.62 3.84 0.64
CA GLU A 123 16.22 4.15 0.96
C GLU A 123 16.12 5.31 1.98
N SER A 124 17.08 5.43 2.89
CA SER A 124 17.07 6.48 3.91
C SER A 124 17.22 7.90 3.37
N MET A 125 17.62 8.08 2.10
CA MET A 125 17.64 9.42 1.49
C MET A 125 16.24 10.01 1.36
N ASN A 126 15.23 9.19 1.06
CA ASN A 126 13.87 9.62 0.74
C ASN A 126 12.81 9.04 1.69
N THR A 127 13.22 8.20 2.62
CA THR A 127 12.32 7.50 3.53
C THR A 127 12.75 7.71 4.97
N LEU A 128 11.78 8.03 5.83
CA LEU A 128 11.99 8.06 7.26
C LEU A 128 11.80 6.66 7.84
N LYS A 129 12.66 6.34 8.79
CA LYS A 129 12.55 5.12 9.59
C LYS A 129 11.36 5.23 10.54
N GLY A 130 10.57 4.17 10.65
CA GLY A 130 9.55 4.03 11.69
C GLY A 130 10.16 3.85 13.09
N ASP A 131 9.37 4.06 14.08
CA ASP A 131 9.76 3.85 15.50
C ASP A 131 9.69 2.39 15.90
#